data_9589eef83f1407b709c43ea46e8a9cf5
#
_entry.id   9589eef83f1407b709c43ea46e8a9cf5
#
_cell.length_a   1.000
_cell.length_b   1.000
_cell.length_c   1.000
_cell.angle_alpha   90.00
_cell.angle_beta   90.00
_cell.angle_gamma   90.00
#
_symmetry.space_group_name_H-M   'P 1'
#
loop_
_entity.id
_entity.type
_entity.pdbx_description
1 polymer ?
#
loop_
_entity_poly.entity_id
_entity_poly.type
_entity_poly.pdbx_seq_one_letter_code
_entity_poly.pdbx_strand_id
1 'polypeptide(L)'
;MRALGFDGEVFAPGEWGVVPNGGAWLVVDGVRVDLVYRDLSTVEEWTRDAQAGRFRILREVGYVAGVTTYSYAAELACNRVLRGELPPAPEFPPALRASAPPLWRRLAQGGLRFAEAHARRGDAVACAGNLAVAALSAAHSVLCERGEWYLNEKDLLARAGLGDLDAVVRDLGDDLDAAVARAAALLRERAGT
;
A
#
# COMPACT_ATOMS: atom_id res chain seq x y z
N MET A 1 11.89 26.36 -8.44
CA MET A 1 12.92 25.49 -7.84
C MET A 1 14.27 25.73 -8.50
N ARG A 2 14.46 25.55 -9.82
CA ARG A 2 15.73 25.90 -10.50
C ARG A 2 16.18 27.35 -10.24
N ALA A 3 15.22 28.29 -10.20
CA ALA A 3 15.50 29.69 -9.86
C ALA A 3 15.96 29.91 -8.40
N LEU A 4 15.84 28.90 -7.53
CA LEU A 4 16.30 28.92 -6.14
C LEU A 4 17.61 28.12 -5.95
N GLY A 5 18.22 27.65 -7.05
CA GLY A 5 19.50 26.94 -7.01
C GLY A 5 19.44 25.48 -6.55
N PHE A 6 18.25 24.86 -6.48
CA PHE A 6 18.13 23.44 -6.15
C PHE A 6 18.24 22.58 -7.41
N ASP A 7 19.08 21.56 -7.35
CA ASP A 7 19.17 20.53 -8.38
C ASP A 7 18.02 19.54 -8.26
N GLY A 8 17.44 19.15 -9.41
CA GLY A 8 16.41 18.11 -9.45
C GLY A 8 15.35 18.34 -10.52
N GLU A 9 14.40 17.43 -10.58
CA GLU A 9 13.26 17.45 -11.49
C GLU A 9 12.01 17.96 -10.77
N VAL A 10 11.24 18.81 -11.46
CA VAL A 10 9.99 19.38 -10.96
C VAL A 10 8.89 19.08 -11.97
N PHE A 11 7.80 18.53 -11.46
CA PHE A 11 6.61 18.12 -12.21
C PHE A 11 5.44 19.00 -11.80
N ALA A 12 4.64 19.44 -12.75
CA ALA A 12 3.46 20.26 -12.48
C ALA A 12 2.33 19.40 -11.84
N PRO A 13 1.35 20.03 -11.18
CA PRO A 13 0.15 19.34 -10.75
C PRO A 13 -0.54 18.61 -11.91
N GLY A 14 -0.87 17.34 -11.71
CA GLY A 14 -1.48 16.46 -12.72
C GLY A 14 -0.50 15.68 -13.59
N GLU A 15 0.79 16.01 -13.62
CA GLU A 15 1.76 15.29 -14.46
C GLU A 15 2.01 13.84 -14.03
N TRP A 16 1.82 13.52 -12.75
CA TRP A 16 1.95 12.15 -12.25
C TRP A 16 0.62 11.38 -12.18
N GLY A 17 -0.50 11.99 -12.60
CA GLY A 17 -1.83 11.37 -12.53
C GLY A 17 -2.64 11.82 -11.31
N VAL A 18 -3.44 10.93 -10.77
CA VAL A 18 -4.35 11.23 -9.65
C VAL A 18 -3.66 11.04 -8.31
N VAL A 19 -2.85 10.00 -8.19
CA VAL A 19 -2.10 9.64 -6.98
C VAL A 19 -0.73 9.13 -7.39
N PRO A 20 0.32 9.87 -7.17
CA PRO A 20 0.45 11.25 -6.72
C PRO A 20 0.09 12.25 -7.82
N ASN A 21 -0.24 13.50 -7.42
CA ASN A 21 -0.68 14.53 -8.37
C ASN A 21 0.49 15.20 -9.12
N GLY A 22 1.66 15.23 -8.55
CA GLY A 22 2.89 15.85 -9.06
C GLY A 22 3.84 16.14 -7.92
N GLY A 23 4.96 16.81 -8.19
CA GLY A 23 5.93 17.07 -7.14
C GLY A 23 7.32 17.43 -7.65
N ALA A 24 8.33 17.12 -6.85
CA ALA A 24 9.72 17.29 -7.24
C ALA A 24 10.63 16.31 -6.51
N TRP A 25 11.65 15.84 -7.19
CA TRP A 25 12.79 15.16 -6.60
C TRP A 25 13.97 16.11 -6.58
N LEU A 26 14.39 16.52 -5.39
CA LEU A 26 15.38 17.55 -5.19
C LEU A 26 16.58 17.02 -4.40
N VAL A 27 17.70 17.70 -4.56
CA VAL A 27 18.84 17.61 -3.65
C VAL A 27 19.01 18.99 -3.01
N VAL A 28 18.91 19.05 -1.68
CA VAL A 28 19.05 20.27 -0.89
C VAL A 28 20.18 20.03 0.11
N ASP A 29 21.27 20.77 -0.01
CA ASP A 29 22.46 20.61 0.84
C ASP A 29 22.98 19.17 0.92
N GLY A 30 22.94 18.45 -0.22
CA GLY A 30 23.35 17.05 -0.32
C GLY A 30 22.33 16.03 0.17
N VAL A 31 21.16 16.47 0.67
CA VAL A 31 20.06 15.61 1.14
C VAL A 31 19.01 15.47 0.04
N ARG A 32 18.58 14.23 -0.22
CA ARG A 32 17.46 13.95 -1.12
C ARG A 32 16.14 14.36 -0.45
N VAL A 33 15.34 15.13 -1.16
CA VAL A 33 14.04 15.63 -0.72
C VAL A 33 12.99 15.34 -1.78
N ASP A 34 11.98 14.57 -1.40
CA ASP A 34 10.83 14.29 -2.25
C ASP A 34 9.70 15.26 -1.85
N LEU A 35 9.26 16.08 -2.80
CA LEU A 35 8.04 16.88 -2.67
C LEU A 35 6.93 16.15 -3.42
N VAL A 36 5.79 15.94 -2.76
CA VAL A 36 4.63 15.31 -3.38
C VAL A 36 3.43 16.22 -3.20
N TYR A 37 2.84 16.65 -4.31
CA TYR A 37 1.66 17.52 -4.27
C TYR A 37 0.40 16.70 -3.99
N ARG A 38 -0.50 17.32 -3.24
CA ARG A 38 -1.85 16.82 -3.00
C ARG A 38 -2.85 17.94 -3.30
N ASP A 39 -3.88 17.62 -4.03
CA ASP A 39 -5.03 18.49 -4.16
C ASP A 39 -5.88 18.41 -2.88
N LEU A 40 -6.08 19.54 -2.22
CA LEU A 40 -6.75 19.59 -0.92
C LEU A 40 -8.21 19.13 -1.01
N SER A 41 -8.91 19.47 -2.09
CA SER A 41 -10.30 19.05 -2.29
C SER A 41 -10.41 17.53 -2.41
N THR A 42 -9.46 16.88 -3.10
CA THR A 42 -9.35 15.43 -3.20
C THR A 42 -9.01 14.80 -1.83
N VAL A 43 -8.10 15.40 -1.07
CA VAL A 43 -7.77 14.94 0.29
C VAL A 43 -9.00 14.96 1.18
N GLU A 44 -9.77 16.04 1.17
CA GLU A 44 -10.98 16.19 1.97
C GLU A 44 -12.09 15.21 1.54
N GLU A 45 -12.29 15.04 0.23
CA GLU A 45 -13.26 14.08 -0.32
C GLU A 45 -12.93 12.66 0.10
N TRP A 46 -11.70 12.21 -0.14
CA TRP A 46 -11.29 10.84 0.17
C TRP A 46 -11.20 10.57 1.67
N THR A 47 -10.91 11.58 2.48
CA THR A 47 -10.99 11.48 3.94
C THR A 47 -12.45 11.28 4.39
N ARG A 48 -13.41 12.04 3.84
CA ARG A 48 -14.85 11.84 4.12
C ARG A 48 -15.34 10.47 3.66
N ASP A 49 -14.85 9.98 2.52
CA ASP A 49 -15.17 8.64 2.04
C ASP A 49 -14.64 7.57 3.00
N ALA A 50 -13.40 7.69 3.45
CA ALA A 50 -12.81 6.79 4.43
C ALA A 50 -13.61 6.78 5.76
N GLN A 51 -14.03 7.96 6.23
CA GLN A 51 -14.88 8.08 7.42
C GLN A 51 -16.22 7.34 7.28
N ALA A 52 -16.75 7.27 6.06
CA ALA A 52 -17.96 6.53 5.73
C ALA A 52 -17.71 5.06 5.34
N GLY A 53 -16.46 4.57 5.47
CA GLY A 53 -16.07 3.21 5.09
C GLY A 53 -16.01 2.96 3.60
N ARG A 54 -15.99 4.00 2.78
CA ARG A 54 -15.87 3.91 1.33
C ARG A 54 -14.42 4.16 0.91
N PHE A 55 -13.94 3.36 -0.02
CA PHE A 55 -12.61 3.55 -0.62
C PHE A 55 -12.48 2.80 -1.95
N ARG A 56 -11.44 3.13 -2.68
CA ARG A 56 -11.03 2.45 -3.90
C ARG A 56 -9.57 2.03 -3.76
N ILE A 57 -9.19 0.98 -4.50
CA ILE A 57 -7.80 0.56 -4.68
C ILE A 57 -7.45 0.94 -6.11
N LEU A 58 -6.43 1.77 -6.27
CA LEU A 58 -5.96 2.28 -7.54
C LEU A 58 -4.68 1.53 -7.92
N ARG A 59 -4.52 1.26 -9.22
CA ARG A 59 -3.28 0.69 -9.75
C ARG A 59 -2.31 1.83 -10.03
N GLU A 60 -1.20 1.83 -9.33
CA GLU A 60 -0.14 2.82 -9.50
C GLU A 60 1.22 2.13 -9.61
N VAL A 61 2.10 2.69 -10.43
CA VAL A 61 3.46 2.18 -10.57
C VAL A 61 4.20 2.29 -9.23
N GLY A 62 4.87 1.21 -8.83
CA GLY A 62 5.57 1.14 -7.54
C GLY A 62 4.75 0.53 -6.41
N TYR A 63 3.49 0.16 -6.67
CA TYR A 63 2.63 -0.56 -5.72
C TYR A 63 2.22 -1.92 -6.29
N VAL A 64 2.37 -2.97 -5.51
CA VAL A 64 2.06 -4.35 -5.90
C VAL A 64 0.58 -4.67 -5.67
N ALA A 65 0.06 -4.38 -4.49
CA ALA A 65 -1.37 -4.55 -4.17
C ALA A 65 -2.22 -3.34 -4.56
N GLY A 66 -1.57 -2.22 -4.91
CA GLY A 66 -2.20 -0.95 -5.26
C GLY A 66 -2.24 0.05 -4.12
N VAL A 67 -2.57 1.29 -4.44
CA VAL A 67 -2.72 2.39 -3.48
C VAL A 67 -4.18 2.65 -3.18
N THR A 68 -4.51 2.84 -1.92
CA THR A 68 -5.90 3.09 -1.50
C THR A 68 -6.21 4.58 -1.46
N THR A 69 -7.46 4.97 -1.72
CA THR A 69 -7.87 6.36 -1.56
C THR A 69 -7.83 6.81 -0.10
N TYR A 70 -7.95 5.91 0.87
CA TYR A 70 -7.78 6.28 2.28
C TYR A 70 -6.32 6.55 2.70
N SER A 71 -5.33 6.34 1.82
CA SER A 71 -3.95 6.73 2.09
C SER A 71 -3.81 8.24 2.33
N TYR A 72 -4.68 9.06 1.74
CA TYR A 72 -4.70 10.49 1.99
C TYR A 72 -5.15 10.84 3.41
N ALA A 73 -6.12 10.11 3.95
CA ALA A 73 -6.49 10.22 5.37
C ALA A 73 -5.34 9.76 6.28
N ALA A 74 -4.63 8.70 5.88
CA ALA A 74 -3.43 8.25 6.58
C ALA A 74 -2.29 9.29 6.55
N GLU A 75 -2.08 9.96 5.42
CA GLU A 75 -1.12 11.08 5.31
C GLU A 75 -1.49 12.22 6.27
N LEU A 76 -2.77 12.59 6.36
CA LEU A 76 -3.24 13.57 7.33
C LEU A 76 -3.06 13.10 8.78
N ALA A 77 -3.29 11.83 9.07
CA ALA A 77 -3.11 11.28 10.41
C ALA A 77 -1.65 11.24 10.87
N CYS A 78 -0.72 11.03 9.93
CA CYS A 78 0.71 10.85 10.19
C CYS A 78 1.55 12.10 9.92
N ASN A 79 0.95 13.23 9.51
CA ASN A 79 1.67 14.41 9.09
C ASN A 79 2.34 15.16 10.25
N ARG A 80 3.31 16.00 9.87
CA ARG A 80 3.86 17.07 10.69
C ARG A 80 3.79 18.36 9.91
N VAL A 81 2.89 19.26 10.29
CA VAL A 81 2.75 20.56 9.62
C VAL A 81 4.01 21.40 9.87
N LEU A 82 4.70 21.77 8.79
CA LEU A 82 5.88 22.63 8.84
C LEU A 82 5.51 24.10 8.58
N ARG A 83 4.47 24.35 7.75
CA ARG A 83 4.02 25.68 7.40
C ARG A 83 2.55 25.65 6.95
N GLY A 84 1.78 26.66 7.32
CA GLY A 84 0.36 26.78 7.00
C GLY A 84 -0.52 25.95 7.91
N GLU A 85 -1.71 25.63 7.43
CA GLU A 85 -2.72 24.86 8.16
C GLU A 85 -3.20 23.70 7.30
N LEU A 86 -3.48 22.56 7.93
CA LEU A 86 -4.08 21.38 7.31
C LEU A 86 -5.36 20.99 8.06
N PRO A 87 -6.27 20.25 7.42
CA PRO A 87 -7.38 19.63 8.11
C PRO A 87 -6.90 18.82 9.32
N PRO A 88 -7.74 18.68 10.36
CA PRO A 88 -7.40 17.88 11.55
C PRO A 88 -7.02 16.44 11.18
N ALA A 89 -6.02 15.90 11.88
CA ALA A 89 -5.60 14.52 11.75
C ALA A 89 -6.77 13.57 12.10
N PRO A 90 -7.23 12.71 11.19
CA PRO A 90 -8.34 11.81 11.45
C PRO A 90 -7.90 10.61 12.30
N GLU A 91 -8.74 10.20 13.25
CA GLU A 91 -8.65 8.86 13.82
C GLU A 91 -9.01 7.81 12.77
N PHE A 92 -8.58 6.55 12.98
CA PHE A 92 -8.95 5.47 12.06
C PHE A 92 -10.47 5.18 12.17
N PRO A 93 -11.25 5.34 11.06
CA PRO A 93 -12.71 5.33 11.17
C PRO A 93 -13.25 3.92 11.47
N PRO A 94 -14.19 3.77 12.41
CA PRO A 94 -14.85 2.49 12.67
C PRO A 94 -15.51 1.88 11.42
N ALA A 95 -16.11 2.72 10.56
CA ALA A 95 -16.70 2.27 9.30
C ALA A 95 -15.66 1.67 8.33
N LEU A 96 -14.49 2.27 8.22
CA LEU A 96 -13.39 1.74 7.41
C LEU A 96 -12.83 0.44 8.02
N ARG A 97 -12.71 0.39 9.36
CA ARG A 97 -12.31 -0.82 10.08
C ARG A 97 -13.26 -2.00 9.83
N ALA A 98 -14.54 -1.73 9.59
CA ALA A 98 -15.53 -2.76 9.26
C ALA A 98 -15.49 -3.15 7.77
N SER A 99 -15.32 -2.19 6.86
CA SER A 99 -15.50 -2.39 5.41
C SER A 99 -14.22 -2.85 4.69
N ALA A 100 -13.04 -2.38 5.11
CA ALA A 100 -11.79 -2.66 4.40
C ALA A 100 -11.29 -4.12 4.56
N PRO A 101 -11.26 -4.72 5.76
CA PRO A 101 -10.70 -6.06 5.92
C PRO A 101 -11.38 -7.14 5.05
N PRO A 102 -12.71 -7.21 4.92
CA PRO A 102 -13.33 -8.22 4.06
C PRO A 102 -12.94 -8.11 2.58
N LEU A 103 -12.73 -6.89 2.07
CA LEU A 103 -12.25 -6.69 0.69
C LEU A 103 -10.82 -7.19 0.54
N TRP A 104 -9.94 -6.78 1.45
CA TRP A 104 -8.54 -7.17 1.43
C TRP A 104 -8.35 -8.68 1.58
N ARG A 105 -9.11 -9.35 2.46
CA ARG A 105 -9.10 -10.82 2.55
C ARG A 105 -9.51 -11.50 1.26
N ARG A 106 -10.55 -11.01 0.57
CA ARG A 106 -10.95 -11.56 -0.74
C ARG A 106 -9.85 -11.43 -1.78
N LEU A 107 -9.12 -10.31 -1.79
CA LEU A 107 -7.97 -10.11 -2.70
C LEU A 107 -6.81 -11.05 -2.33
N ALA A 108 -6.51 -11.23 -1.06
CA ALA A 108 -5.51 -12.17 -0.60
C ALA A 108 -5.84 -13.62 -1.01
N GLN A 109 -7.06 -14.06 -0.78
CA GLN A 109 -7.54 -15.38 -1.21
C GLN A 109 -7.51 -15.53 -2.74
N GLY A 110 -7.86 -14.47 -3.49
CA GLY A 110 -7.74 -14.44 -4.94
C GLY A 110 -6.30 -14.63 -5.40
N GLY A 111 -5.37 -13.87 -4.82
CA GLY A 111 -3.94 -14.00 -5.09
C GLY A 111 -3.42 -15.41 -4.84
N LEU A 112 -3.77 -16.02 -3.70
CA LEU A 112 -3.39 -17.41 -3.39
C LEU A 112 -3.89 -18.40 -4.45
N ARG A 113 -5.16 -18.32 -4.85
CA ARG A 113 -5.72 -19.23 -5.87
C ARG A 113 -5.01 -19.10 -7.22
N PHE A 114 -4.65 -17.86 -7.63
CA PHE A 114 -3.87 -17.67 -8.85
C PHE A 114 -2.43 -18.14 -8.70
N ALA A 115 -1.79 -17.92 -7.54
CA ALA A 115 -0.47 -18.46 -7.25
C ALA A 115 -0.44 -19.98 -7.37
N GLU A 116 -1.41 -20.69 -6.77
CA GLU A 116 -1.59 -22.15 -6.91
C GLU A 116 -1.76 -22.60 -8.38
N ALA A 117 -2.55 -21.87 -9.16
CA ALA A 117 -2.74 -22.19 -10.57
C ALA A 117 -1.44 -22.05 -11.39
N HIS A 118 -0.65 -21.02 -11.09
CA HIS A 118 0.66 -20.79 -11.74
C HIS A 118 1.73 -21.77 -11.24
N ALA A 119 1.72 -22.13 -9.97
CA ALA A 119 2.63 -23.15 -9.40
C ALA A 119 2.51 -24.48 -10.14
N ARG A 120 1.27 -25.00 -10.29
CA ARG A 120 0.99 -26.24 -11.05
C ARG A 120 1.45 -26.21 -12.51
N ARG A 121 1.70 -25.04 -13.09
CA ARG A 121 2.20 -24.84 -14.46
C ARG A 121 3.69 -24.60 -14.54
N GLY A 122 4.35 -24.41 -13.40
CA GLY A 122 5.75 -24.00 -13.34
C GLY A 122 6.00 -22.54 -13.71
N ASP A 123 4.95 -21.69 -13.71
CA ASP A 123 5.04 -20.26 -14.08
C ASP A 123 5.57 -19.45 -12.87
N ALA A 124 6.85 -19.53 -12.56
CA ALA A 124 7.46 -18.98 -11.34
C ALA A 124 7.22 -17.47 -11.16
N VAL A 125 7.37 -16.66 -12.21
CA VAL A 125 7.18 -15.19 -12.13
C VAL A 125 5.73 -14.83 -11.78
N ALA A 126 4.78 -15.49 -12.42
CA ALA A 126 3.37 -15.25 -12.16
C ALA A 126 2.94 -15.78 -10.78
N CYS A 127 3.50 -16.91 -10.34
CA CYS A 127 3.33 -17.45 -8.99
C CYS A 127 3.83 -16.46 -7.94
N ALA A 128 5.08 -16.00 -8.05
CA ALA A 128 5.68 -15.01 -7.13
C ALA A 128 4.87 -13.71 -7.06
N GLY A 129 4.46 -13.18 -8.23
CA GLY A 129 3.67 -11.96 -8.29
C GLY A 129 2.32 -12.09 -7.58
N ASN A 130 1.62 -13.20 -7.75
CA ASN A 130 0.35 -13.44 -7.08
C ASN A 130 0.52 -13.74 -5.58
N LEU A 131 1.61 -14.38 -5.15
CA LEU A 131 1.94 -14.50 -3.73
C LEU A 131 2.22 -13.15 -3.09
N ALA A 132 2.94 -12.26 -3.77
CA ALA A 132 3.19 -10.90 -3.27
C ALA A 132 1.87 -10.12 -3.11
N VAL A 133 0.97 -10.17 -4.10
CA VAL A 133 -0.36 -9.55 -4.00
C VAL A 133 -1.15 -10.13 -2.83
N ALA A 134 -1.13 -11.47 -2.64
CA ALA A 134 -1.82 -12.12 -1.54
C ALA A 134 -1.28 -11.68 -0.18
N ALA A 135 0.04 -11.66 -0.02
CA ALA A 135 0.70 -11.27 1.22
C ALA A 135 0.41 -9.81 1.61
N LEU A 136 0.58 -8.87 0.67
CA LEU A 136 0.33 -7.45 0.92
C LEU A 136 -1.16 -7.16 1.17
N SER A 137 -2.06 -7.82 0.45
CA SER A 137 -3.50 -7.71 0.72
C SER A 137 -3.87 -8.23 2.11
N ALA A 138 -3.31 -9.34 2.55
CA ALA A 138 -3.52 -9.84 3.90
C ALA A 138 -2.98 -8.87 4.97
N ALA A 139 -1.82 -8.28 4.73
CA ALA A 139 -1.24 -7.28 5.63
C ALA A 139 -2.12 -6.03 5.75
N HIS A 140 -2.67 -5.53 4.64
CA HIS A 140 -3.67 -4.46 4.68
C HIS A 140 -4.90 -4.84 5.50
N SER A 141 -5.41 -6.08 5.36
CA SER A 141 -6.53 -6.56 6.18
C SER A 141 -6.21 -6.46 7.67
N VAL A 142 -5.05 -7.00 8.07
CA VAL A 142 -4.61 -7.03 9.48
C VAL A 142 -4.49 -5.62 10.06
N LEU A 143 -3.86 -4.68 9.33
CA LEU A 143 -3.70 -3.30 9.83
C LEU A 143 -5.05 -2.57 9.91
N CYS A 144 -5.94 -2.75 8.92
CA CYS A 144 -7.29 -2.19 8.98
C CYS A 144 -8.10 -2.75 10.18
N GLU A 145 -7.97 -4.03 10.50
CA GLU A 145 -8.61 -4.65 11.69
C GLU A 145 -8.11 -4.07 13.00
N ARG A 146 -6.80 -3.75 13.07
CA ARG A 146 -6.21 -3.08 14.22
C ARG A 146 -6.57 -1.61 14.31
N GLY A 147 -7.08 -1.01 13.21
CA GLY A 147 -7.32 0.43 13.12
C GLY A 147 -6.03 1.22 13.00
N GLU A 148 -5.03 0.66 12.34
CA GLU A 148 -3.73 1.27 12.13
C GLU A 148 -3.64 1.91 10.75
N TRP A 149 -3.28 3.20 10.72
CA TRP A 149 -2.99 3.90 9.48
C TRP A 149 -1.69 3.40 8.84
N TYR A 150 -1.71 3.31 7.52
CA TYR A 150 -0.58 2.89 6.72
C TYR A 150 -0.48 3.69 5.42
N LEU A 151 0.73 4.16 5.07
CA LEU A 151 0.95 5.09 3.97
C LEU A 151 1.31 4.41 2.64
N ASN A 152 2.08 3.33 2.69
CA ASN A 152 2.58 2.63 1.50
C ASN A 152 2.96 1.18 1.84
N GLU A 153 3.46 0.41 0.86
CA GLU A 153 3.79 -1.02 1.03
C GLU A 153 5.17 -1.28 1.70
N LYS A 154 5.95 -0.24 2.02
CA LYS A 154 7.23 -0.41 2.71
C LYS A 154 6.98 -0.86 4.14
N ASP A 155 7.67 -1.92 4.56
CA ASP A 155 7.53 -2.53 5.89
C ASP A 155 6.13 -3.04 6.26
N LEU A 156 5.20 -3.10 5.29
CA LEU A 156 3.80 -3.48 5.51
C LEU A 156 3.69 -4.88 6.13
N LEU A 157 4.41 -5.85 5.57
CA LEU A 157 4.41 -7.24 6.08
C LEU A 157 4.95 -7.30 7.51
N ALA A 158 6.05 -6.61 7.79
CA ALA A 158 6.64 -6.59 9.13
C ALA A 158 5.66 -5.99 10.15
N ARG A 159 5.04 -4.86 9.84
CA ARG A 159 4.03 -4.22 10.71
C ARG A 159 2.80 -5.11 10.96
N ALA A 160 2.38 -5.85 9.95
CA ALA A 160 1.28 -6.79 10.07
C ALA A 160 1.63 -8.08 10.83
N GLY A 161 2.92 -8.35 11.09
CA GLY A 161 3.40 -9.60 11.67
C GLY A 161 3.48 -10.75 10.65
N LEU A 162 3.61 -10.39 9.36
CA LEU A 162 3.64 -11.33 8.23
C LEU A 162 5.02 -11.37 7.53
N GLY A 163 6.07 -10.88 8.17
CA GLY A 163 7.41 -10.77 7.58
C GLY A 163 8.02 -12.10 7.10
N ASP A 164 7.59 -13.24 7.65
CA ASP A 164 8.04 -14.57 7.21
C ASP A 164 7.63 -14.88 5.76
N LEU A 165 6.63 -14.19 5.21
CA LEU A 165 6.25 -14.31 3.79
C LEU A 165 7.33 -13.81 2.83
N ASP A 166 8.16 -12.84 3.25
CA ASP A 166 9.31 -12.40 2.47
C ASP A 166 10.32 -13.54 2.27
N ALA A 167 10.51 -14.39 3.30
CA ALA A 167 11.38 -15.54 3.18
C ALA A 167 10.83 -16.60 2.20
N VAL A 168 9.51 -16.80 2.19
CA VAL A 168 8.86 -17.71 1.24
C VAL A 168 9.03 -17.22 -0.20
N VAL A 169 8.83 -15.93 -0.46
CA VAL A 169 8.97 -15.35 -1.81
C VAL A 169 10.44 -15.31 -2.24
N ARG A 170 11.36 -15.06 -1.31
CA ARG A 170 12.81 -15.05 -1.61
C ARG A 170 13.33 -16.42 -2.01
N ASP A 171 12.79 -17.47 -1.41
CA ASP A 171 13.16 -18.86 -1.67
C ASP A 171 11.94 -19.68 -2.09
N LEU A 172 11.46 -19.40 -3.30
CA LEU A 172 10.39 -20.20 -3.91
C LEU A 172 10.87 -21.61 -4.24
N GLY A 173 12.18 -21.76 -4.55
CA GLY A 173 12.77 -23.05 -4.94
C GLY A 173 12.21 -23.59 -6.26
N ASP A 174 12.50 -24.87 -6.51
CA ASP A 174 12.00 -25.59 -7.69
C ASP A 174 10.57 -26.13 -7.47
N ASP A 175 10.15 -26.30 -6.20
CA ASP A 175 8.81 -26.76 -5.82
C ASP A 175 7.91 -25.57 -5.46
N LEU A 176 7.29 -24.99 -6.48
CA LEU A 176 6.38 -23.86 -6.33
C LEU A 176 5.12 -24.21 -5.54
N ASP A 177 4.61 -25.46 -5.65
CA ASP A 177 3.43 -25.90 -4.92
C ASP A 177 3.72 -25.94 -3.41
N ALA A 178 4.89 -26.43 -3.00
CA ALA A 178 5.30 -26.40 -1.60
C ALA A 178 5.48 -24.96 -1.07
N ALA A 179 6.04 -24.06 -1.88
CA ALA A 179 6.16 -22.63 -1.50
C ALA A 179 4.80 -21.97 -1.30
N VAL A 180 3.86 -22.18 -2.21
CA VAL A 180 2.48 -21.67 -2.08
C VAL A 180 1.78 -22.26 -0.87
N ALA A 181 1.95 -23.55 -0.60
CA ALA A 181 1.38 -24.20 0.59
C ALA A 181 1.92 -23.59 1.90
N ARG A 182 3.23 -23.30 1.97
CA ARG A 182 3.83 -22.58 3.12
C ARG A 182 3.24 -21.19 3.30
N ALA A 183 3.14 -20.40 2.21
CA ALA A 183 2.53 -19.07 2.27
C ALA A 183 1.07 -19.13 2.73
N ALA A 184 0.28 -20.04 2.19
CA ALA A 184 -1.11 -20.25 2.57
C ALA A 184 -1.28 -20.63 4.04
N ALA A 185 -0.38 -21.44 4.59
CA ALA A 185 -0.38 -21.81 6.01
C ALA A 185 -0.14 -20.58 6.89
N LEU A 186 0.88 -19.76 6.58
CA LEU A 186 1.19 -18.52 7.30
C LEU A 186 0.03 -17.52 7.25
N LEU A 187 -0.60 -17.36 6.10
CA LEU A 187 -1.72 -16.46 5.93
C LEU A 187 -2.96 -16.89 6.71
N ARG A 188 -3.27 -18.20 6.72
CA ARG A 188 -4.37 -18.73 7.55
C ARG A 188 -4.11 -18.53 9.04
N GLU A 189 -2.92 -18.85 9.50
CA GLU A 189 -2.56 -18.76 10.92
C GLU A 189 -2.60 -17.32 11.44
N ARG A 190 -2.05 -16.37 10.68
CA ARG A 190 -1.78 -15.01 11.18
C ARG A 190 -2.74 -13.93 10.68
N ALA A 191 -3.42 -14.16 9.57
CA ALA A 191 -4.32 -13.18 8.96
C ALA A 191 -5.76 -13.69 8.78
N GLY A 192 -6.05 -14.92 9.15
CA GLY A 192 -7.39 -15.51 9.00
C GLY A 192 -7.86 -15.60 7.54
N THR A 193 -6.92 -15.79 6.61
CA THR A 193 -7.16 -15.75 5.15
C THR A 193 -7.20 -17.15 4.54
#